data_d4d1aae99eeb5e6e98583a723dc8b48a
#
_entry.id   d4d1aae99eeb5e6e98583a723dc8b48a
#
_cell.length_a   1.000
_cell.length_b   1.000
_cell.length_c   1.000
_cell.angle_alpha   90.00
_cell.angle_beta   90.00
_cell.angle_gamma   90.00
#
_symmetry.space_group_name_H-M   'P 1'
#
loop_
_entity.id
_entity.type
_entity.pdbx_description
1 polymer ?
#
loop_
_entity_poly.entity_id
_entity_poly.type
_entity_poly.pdbx_seq_one_letter_code
_entity_poly.pdbx_strand_id
1 'polypeptide(L)'
;MKADEVSLARLMAMSQEGDRQAYATLLDACQRWLRGYYARRIAPSQLDDLVQDTLMALHNKRASWDSTRPFLPWLAAIARYRWVDHLRKLYRAG
;
A
#
# COMPACT_ATOMS: atom_id res chain seq x y z
N MET A 1 8.58 7.89 -11.97
CA MET A 1 9.46 8.07 -10.80
C MET A 1 9.41 6.85 -9.91
N LYS A 2 10.55 6.37 -9.52
CA LYS A 2 10.65 5.20 -8.66
C LYS A 2 10.34 5.58 -7.20
N ALA A 3 9.46 4.81 -6.56
CA ALA A 3 9.23 4.98 -5.13
C ALA A 3 10.50 4.58 -4.38
N ASP A 4 11.02 5.45 -3.52
CA ASP A 4 12.18 5.12 -2.73
C ASP A 4 11.83 5.21 -1.24
N GLU A 5 12.56 4.41 -0.45
CA GLU A 5 12.30 4.23 0.97
C GLU A 5 12.35 5.56 1.74
N VAL A 6 13.38 6.36 1.50
CA VAL A 6 13.60 7.60 2.26
C VAL A 6 12.48 8.60 2.02
N SER A 7 12.10 8.78 0.75
CA SER A 7 11.03 9.73 0.40
C SER A 7 9.69 9.28 0.96
N LEU A 8 9.38 7.98 0.85
CA LEU A 8 8.11 7.46 1.35
C LEU A 8 8.01 7.55 2.88
N ALA A 9 9.10 7.19 3.57
CA ALA A 9 9.13 7.30 5.03
C ALA A 9 8.94 8.74 5.49
N ARG A 10 9.57 9.69 4.80
CA ARG A 10 9.42 11.11 5.13
C ARG A 10 7.99 11.58 4.93
N LEU A 11 7.38 11.24 3.80
CA LEU A 11 5.99 11.61 3.52
C LEU A 11 5.05 11.02 4.57
N MET A 12 5.28 9.76 4.95
CA MET A 12 4.44 9.12 5.96
C MET A 12 4.58 9.80 7.32
N ALA A 13 5.81 10.12 7.73
CA ALA A 13 6.04 10.81 8.99
C ALA A 13 5.34 12.18 9.01
N MET A 14 5.43 12.94 7.90
CA MET A 14 4.76 14.22 7.78
C MET A 14 3.24 14.05 7.85
N SER A 15 2.71 13.02 7.22
CA SER A 15 1.26 12.76 7.23
C SER A 15 0.78 12.40 8.64
N GLN A 16 1.58 11.70 9.41
CA GLN A 16 1.25 11.37 10.80
C GLN A 16 1.21 12.63 11.70
N GLU A 17 1.90 13.68 11.27
CA GLU A 17 1.86 14.98 11.97
C GLU A 17 0.73 15.88 11.45
N GLY A 18 -0.11 15.37 10.55
CA GLY A 18 -1.27 16.09 10.07
C GLY A 18 -1.11 16.78 8.72
N ASP A 19 -0.01 16.55 8.01
CA ASP A 19 0.22 17.15 6.69
C ASP A 19 -0.60 16.40 5.63
N ARG A 20 -1.72 16.99 5.22
CA ARG A 20 -2.63 16.38 4.25
C ARG A 20 -2.04 16.29 2.86
N GLN A 21 -1.24 17.28 2.47
CA GLN A 21 -0.60 17.28 1.15
C GLN A 21 0.42 16.16 1.06
N ALA A 22 1.20 15.96 2.11
CA ALA A 22 2.16 14.86 2.18
C ALA A 22 1.43 13.52 2.07
N TYR A 23 0.28 13.39 2.72
CA TYR A 23 -0.51 12.15 2.66
C TYR A 23 -1.01 11.88 1.24
N ALA A 24 -1.53 12.90 0.56
CA ALA A 24 -2.00 12.73 -0.82
C ALA A 24 -0.87 12.30 -1.74
N THR A 25 0.31 12.91 -1.60
CA THR A 25 1.49 12.54 -2.38
C THR A 25 1.92 11.11 -2.08
N LEU A 26 1.88 10.73 -0.80
CA LEU A 26 2.21 9.37 -0.37
C LEU A 26 1.28 8.34 -1.01
N LEU A 27 -0.03 8.58 -0.96
CA LEU A 27 -1.01 7.64 -1.52
C LEU A 27 -0.82 7.46 -3.02
N ASP A 28 -0.52 8.54 -3.73
CA ASP A 28 -0.26 8.47 -5.16
C ASP A 28 0.97 7.60 -5.46
N ALA A 29 2.04 7.78 -4.70
CA ALA A 29 3.24 6.97 -4.85
C ALA A 29 3.00 5.51 -4.49
N CYS A 30 2.24 5.27 -3.42
CA CYS A 30 1.89 3.91 -3.00
C CYS A 30 1.03 3.20 -4.04
N GLN A 31 0.11 3.91 -4.67
CA GLN A 31 -0.73 3.34 -5.71
C GLN A 31 0.14 2.81 -6.86
N ARG A 32 1.11 3.61 -7.31
CA ARG A 32 2.01 3.19 -8.38
C ARG A 32 2.86 1.99 -7.97
N TRP A 33 3.37 2.01 -6.74
CA TRP A 33 4.18 0.90 -6.23
C TRP A 33 3.35 -0.39 -6.16
N LEU A 34 2.11 -0.29 -5.67
CA LEU A 34 1.22 -1.45 -5.54
C LEU A 34 0.84 -2.03 -6.90
N ARG A 35 0.61 -1.18 -7.90
CA ARG A 35 0.32 -1.66 -9.25
C ARG A 35 1.49 -2.49 -9.79
N GLY A 36 2.70 -2.05 -9.56
CA GLY A 36 3.89 -2.82 -9.94
C GLY A 36 4.02 -4.11 -9.15
N TYR A 37 3.77 -4.03 -7.86
CA TYR A 37 3.86 -5.20 -6.98
C TYR A 37 2.85 -6.28 -7.40
N TYR A 38 1.63 -5.89 -7.72
CA TYR A 38 0.57 -6.84 -8.07
C TYR A 38 0.54 -7.25 -9.53
N ALA A 39 1.24 -6.55 -10.41
CA ALA A 39 1.12 -6.76 -11.87
C ALA A 39 1.36 -8.20 -12.30
N ARG A 40 2.24 -8.93 -11.60
CA ARG A 40 2.54 -10.33 -11.91
C ARG A 40 1.93 -11.31 -10.93
N ARG A 41 1.17 -10.82 -9.96
CA ARG A 41 0.64 -11.63 -8.88
C ARG A 41 -0.86 -11.84 -8.96
N ILE A 42 -1.54 -11.07 -9.81
CA ILE A 42 -3.00 -11.15 -9.91
C ILE A 42 -3.41 -10.87 -11.37
N ALA A 43 -4.57 -11.38 -11.77
CA ALA A 43 -5.10 -11.15 -13.11
C ALA A 43 -5.37 -9.65 -13.32
N PRO A 44 -5.14 -9.12 -14.53
CA PRO A 44 -5.36 -7.69 -14.81
C PRO A 44 -6.76 -7.21 -14.44
N SER A 45 -7.78 -8.04 -14.58
CA SER A 45 -9.15 -7.70 -14.24
C SER A 45 -9.36 -7.50 -12.74
N GLN A 46 -8.46 -8.00 -11.90
CA GLN A 46 -8.55 -7.89 -10.44
C GLN A 46 -7.62 -6.83 -9.86
N LEU A 47 -6.75 -6.27 -10.71
CA LEU A 47 -5.67 -5.39 -10.26
C LEU A 47 -6.20 -4.13 -9.56
N ASP A 48 -7.13 -3.43 -10.19
CA ASP A 48 -7.64 -2.18 -9.64
C ASP A 48 -8.33 -2.37 -8.28
N ASP A 49 -9.14 -3.41 -8.17
CA ASP A 49 -9.84 -3.72 -6.92
C ASP A 49 -8.86 -4.01 -5.80
N LEU A 50 -7.82 -4.80 -6.10
CA LEU A 50 -6.83 -5.16 -5.08
C LEU A 50 -5.99 -3.96 -4.66
N VAL A 51 -5.62 -3.09 -5.60
CA VAL A 51 -4.88 -1.86 -5.27
C VAL A 51 -5.72 -0.97 -4.35
N GLN A 52 -7.00 -0.74 -4.69
CA GLN A 52 -7.88 0.10 -3.87
C GLN A 52 -8.09 -0.51 -2.48
N ASP A 53 -8.31 -1.82 -2.42
CA ASP A 53 -8.46 -2.51 -1.14
C ASP A 53 -7.22 -2.36 -0.26
N THR A 54 -6.04 -2.45 -0.85
CA THR A 54 -4.77 -2.29 -0.13
C THR A 54 -4.58 -0.86 0.37
N LEU A 55 -4.95 0.14 -0.44
CA LEU A 55 -4.88 1.54 -0.02
C LEU A 55 -5.84 1.81 1.15
N MET A 56 -7.01 1.19 1.14
CA MET A 56 -7.93 1.27 2.29
C MET A 56 -7.31 0.68 3.54
N ALA A 57 -6.66 -0.47 3.42
CA ALA A 57 -5.98 -1.10 4.54
C ALA A 57 -4.84 -0.21 5.07
N LEU A 58 -4.07 0.40 4.17
CA LEU A 58 -3.04 1.35 4.55
C LEU A 58 -3.62 2.51 5.35
N HIS A 59 -4.71 3.07 4.84
CA HIS A 59 -5.38 4.19 5.50
C HIS A 59 -5.82 3.82 6.92
N ASN A 60 -6.44 2.65 7.07
CA ASN A 60 -6.92 2.19 8.36
C ASN A 60 -5.78 1.90 9.35
N LYS A 61 -4.61 1.53 8.85
CA LYS A 61 -3.46 1.18 9.68
C LYS A 61 -2.40 2.27 9.77
N ARG A 62 -2.65 3.44 9.19
CA ARG A 62 -1.61 4.47 9.04
C ARG A 62 -1.02 4.93 10.38
N ALA A 63 -1.79 4.94 11.44
CA ALA A 63 -1.31 5.34 12.76
C ALA A 63 -0.39 4.29 13.40
N SER A 64 -0.42 3.06 12.89
CA SER A 64 0.38 1.98 13.47
C SER A 64 1.82 1.93 12.94
N TRP A 65 2.14 2.69 11.88
CA TRP A 65 3.51 2.69 11.39
C TRP A 65 4.42 3.43 12.36
N ASP A 66 5.54 2.78 12.68
CA ASP A 66 6.57 3.32 13.56
C ASP A 66 7.61 4.07 12.71
N SER A 67 7.74 5.38 12.93
CA SER A 67 8.62 6.23 12.13
C SER A 67 10.11 5.90 12.28
N THR A 68 10.47 5.06 13.25
CA THR A 68 11.85 4.60 13.41
C THR A 68 12.15 3.40 12.52
N ARG A 69 11.15 2.86 11.81
CA ARG A 69 11.30 1.68 10.96
C ARG A 69 11.12 2.03 9.48
N PRO A 70 11.68 1.22 8.57
CA PRO A 70 11.50 1.43 7.14
C PRO A 70 10.02 1.35 6.75
N PHE A 71 9.62 2.16 5.76
CA PHE A 71 8.24 2.23 5.31
C PHE A 71 7.87 1.08 4.35
N LEU A 72 8.72 0.79 3.36
CA LEU A 72 8.39 -0.21 2.33
C LEU A 72 8.14 -1.61 2.87
N PRO A 73 8.91 -2.13 3.81
CA PRO A 73 8.59 -3.44 4.40
C PRO A 73 7.22 -3.46 5.08
N TRP A 74 6.82 -2.35 5.70
CA TRP A 74 5.49 -2.23 6.31
C TRP A 74 4.40 -2.26 5.25
N LEU A 75 4.57 -1.49 4.17
CA LEU A 75 3.62 -1.48 3.05
C LEU A 75 3.56 -2.86 2.38
N ALA A 76 4.71 -3.48 2.16
CA ALA A 76 4.78 -4.80 1.53
C ALA A 76 4.05 -5.86 2.36
N ALA A 77 4.14 -5.78 3.68
CA ALA A 77 3.43 -6.71 4.57
C ALA A 77 1.92 -6.56 4.41
N ILE A 78 1.42 -5.32 4.35
CA ILE A 78 0.00 -5.06 4.13
C ILE A 78 -0.41 -5.57 2.75
N ALA A 79 0.40 -5.29 1.73
CA ALA A 79 0.12 -5.71 0.36
C ALA A 79 0.03 -7.23 0.24
N ARG A 80 0.96 -7.94 0.87
CA ARG A 80 0.97 -9.40 0.85
C ARG A 80 -0.25 -9.98 1.56
N TYR A 81 -0.61 -9.41 2.71
CA TYR A 81 -1.77 -9.86 3.47
C TYR A 81 -3.05 -9.71 2.64
N ARG A 82 -3.23 -8.55 2.00
CA ARG A 82 -4.42 -8.31 1.18
C ARG A 82 -4.45 -9.20 -0.06
N TRP A 83 -3.30 -9.46 -0.65
CA TRP A 83 -3.19 -10.37 -1.79
C TRP A 83 -3.61 -11.78 -1.42
N VAL A 84 -3.07 -12.33 -0.33
CA VAL A 84 -3.42 -13.68 0.14
C VAL A 84 -4.91 -13.75 0.47
N ASP A 85 -5.44 -12.75 1.15
CA ASP A 85 -6.86 -12.69 1.50
C ASP A 85 -7.73 -12.66 0.24
N HIS A 86 -7.32 -11.90 -0.77
CA HIS A 86 -8.03 -11.80 -2.04
C HIS A 86 -8.05 -13.15 -2.77
N LEU A 87 -6.92 -13.85 -2.79
CA LEU A 87 -6.84 -15.19 -3.39
C LEU A 87 -7.76 -16.18 -2.68
N ARG A 88 -7.82 -16.13 -1.37
CA ARG A 88 -8.70 -16.99 -0.60
C ARG A 88 -10.17 -16.76 -0.98
N LYS A 89 -10.58 -15.53 -1.15
CA LYS A 89 -11.94 -15.19 -1.56
C LYS A 89 -12.25 -15.69 -2.97
N LEU A 90 -11.29 -15.55 -3.88
CA LEU A 90 -11.46 -16.07 -5.25
C LEU A 90 -11.65 -17.58 -5.28
N TYR A 91 -10.85 -18.30 -4.50
CA TYR A 91 -10.94 -19.75 -4.46
C TYR A 91 -12.22 -20.24 -3.77
N ARG A 92 -12.72 -19.50 -2.79
CA ARG A 92 -14.00 -19.84 -2.14
C ARG A 92 -15.18 -19.60 -3.08
N ALA A 93 -15.11 -18.56 -3.88
CA ALA A 93 -16.19 -18.23 -4.81
C ALA A 93 -16.29 -19.23 -5.96
N GLY A 94 -15.20 -19.92 -6.22
CA GLY A 94 -15.19 -20.96 -7.23
C GLY A 94 -15.62 -22.29 -6.66
#